data_536e496f2c7eb0a435a973e7e3789608
#
_entry.id   536e496f2c7eb0a435a973e7e3789608
#
_cell.length_a   1.000
_cell.length_b   1.000
_cell.length_c   1.000
_cell.angle_alpha   90.00
_cell.angle_beta   90.00
_cell.angle_gamma   90.00
#
_symmetry.space_group_name_H-M   'P 1'
#
loop_
_entity.id
_entity.type
_entity.pdbx_description
1 polymer ?
#
loop_
_entity_poly.entity_id
_entity_poly.type
_entity_poly.pdbx_seq_one_letter_code
_entity_poly.pdbx_strand_id
1 'polypeptide(L)'
;MTDRQAPFSRILITRMKFIGDVVLTTPVIRSVRTAYPHAYIAYMGEKGAVSLLEHNPNLDEIIPFDFSRPTVIEQPRVALLLRRRKFDLVLDLFGNPRSALLSYLSGAGTRVGADRKGRGKFYTLRVRDDGKPKTAVQFHNQFIDAVGIKPTYDRTEIVLTDYERREGRIYLQWLDYENNPLDMTRPIVGIHPGATWPAKKWMPDRFGSLADMLTAKTRAQVLMVAGPNENETVNDVLKHSTAPIKVIRNLPLRQLAAVIAQCSLFIANDAGPMHIAAALGIPTLGLFGPGEENIWFPYAAKEGHMALRKDVPCHPCHLDFCNRQGEGYMECMKLLSVDEVLAWAMKSLPSARNVTL
;
A
#
# COMPACT_ATOMS: atom_id res chain seq x y z
N MET A 1 1.47 -30.44 29.56
CA MET A 1 2.73 -30.43 28.78
C MET A 1 2.32 -30.16 27.34
N THR A 2 2.39 -28.92 26.88
CA THR A 2 2.05 -28.53 25.50
C THR A 2 3.17 -29.02 24.62
N ASP A 3 2.84 -29.91 23.69
CA ASP A 3 3.67 -30.36 22.60
C ASP A 3 4.26 -29.12 21.89
N ARG A 4 5.54 -28.80 22.14
CA ARG A 4 6.25 -27.76 21.42
C ARG A 4 6.47 -28.31 20.02
N GLN A 5 5.58 -27.96 19.08
CA GLN A 5 5.85 -28.16 17.66
C GLN A 5 7.28 -27.71 17.38
N ALA A 6 8.04 -28.54 16.65
CA ALA A 6 9.40 -28.22 16.23
C ALA A 6 9.41 -26.82 15.56
N PRO A 7 10.39 -25.97 15.89
CA PRO A 7 10.41 -24.61 15.37
C PRO A 7 10.51 -24.66 13.85
N PHE A 8 9.70 -23.83 13.15
CA PHE A 8 9.80 -23.68 11.69
C PHE A 8 11.15 -23.08 11.33
N SER A 9 11.78 -23.65 10.32
CA SER A 9 13.12 -23.25 9.86
C SER A 9 13.12 -22.59 8.49
N ARG A 10 12.09 -22.86 7.66
CA ARG A 10 11.97 -22.35 6.29
C ARG A 10 10.53 -21.92 6.00
N ILE A 11 10.30 -20.62 6.05
CA ILE A 11 8.96 -20.04 6.03
C ILE A 11 8.74 -19.29 4.72
N LEU A 12 7.62 -19.56 4.05
CA LEU A 12 7.14 -18.78 2.92
C LEU A 12 5.92 -17.96 3.31
N ILE A 13 5.97 -16.66 3.08
CA ILE A 13 4.83 -15.76 3.17
C ILE A 13 4.42 -15.39 1.74
N THR A 14 3.12 -15.40 1.41
CA THR A 14 2.67 -15.01 0.07
C THR A 14 1.47 -14.09 0.09
N ARG A 15 1.58 -12.99 -0.67
CA ARG A 15 0.48 -12.08 -1.04
C ARG A 15 0.70 -11.65 -2.50
N MET A 16 -0.09 -12.22 -3.43
CA MET A 16 0.16 -12.11 -4.86
C MET A 16 -0.15 -10.73 -5.45
N LYS A 17 -1.15 -10.03 -4.94
CA LYS A 17 -1.67 -8.71 -5.39
C LYS A 17 -2.34 -8.02 -4.19
N PHE A 18 -2.57 -6.73 -4.14
CA PHE A 18 -2.10 -5.61 -4.93
C PHE A 18 -0.99 -4.87 -4.17
N ILE A 19 -0.51 -3.69 -4.66
CA ILE A 19 0.57 -2.91 -4.01
C ILE A 19 0.25 -2.62 -2.53
N GLY A 20 -0.91 -2.04 -2.25
CA GLY A 20 -1.33 -1.73 -0.87
C GLY A 20 -1.43 -2.96 0.00
N ASP A 21 -1.95 -4.07 -0.55
CA ASP A 21 -2.06 -5.34 0.18
C ASP A 21 -0.70 -5.92 0.57
N VAL A 22 0.29 -5.84 -0.31
CA VAL A 22 1.67 -6.28 0.01
C VAL A 22 2.23 -5.44 1.16
N VAL A 23 2.06 -4.13 1.12
CA VAL A 23 2.47 -3.22 2.21
C VAL A 23 1.77 -3.59 3.53
N LEU A 24 0.46 -3.88 3.50
CA LEU A 24 -0.33 -4.26 4.68
C LEU A 24 0.05 -5.62 5.29
N THR A 25 0.92 -6.41 4.64
CA THR A 25 1.46 -7.65 5.20
C THR A 25 2.81 -7.47 5.92
N THR A 26 3.43 -6.31 5.86
CA THR A 26 4.75 -6.09 6.47
C THR A 26 4.78 -6.32 7.99
N PRO A 27 3.72 -6.04 8.78
CA PRO A 27 3.67 -6.40 10.19
C PRO A 27 3.74 -7.92 10.44
N VAL A 28 3.16 -8.73 9.54
CA VAL A 28 3.25 -10.20 9.60
C VAL A 28 4.70 -10.65 9.42
N ILE A 29 5.41 -10.09 8.42
CA ILE A 29 6.82 -10.41 8.14
C ILE A 29 7.65 -10.19 9.42
N ARG A 30 7.50 -9.03 10.04
CA ARG A 30 8.22 -8.65 11.25
C ARG A 30 7.87 -9.55 12.44
N SER A 31 6.59 -9.88 12.63
CA SER A 31 6.14 -10.78 13.71
C SER A 31 6.70 -12.20 13.52
N VAL A 32 6.74 -12.70 12.27
CA VAL A 32 7.34 -14.01 11.96
C VAL A 32 8.83 -14.02 12.25
N ARG A 33 9.58 -12.98 11.84
CA ARG A 33 11.02 -12.88 12.14
C ARG A 33 11.29 -12.82 13.65
N THR A 34 10.46 -12.10 14.40
CA THR A 34 10.60 -12.02 15.86
C THR A 34 10.37 -13.38 16.52
N ALA A 35 9.40 -14.15 16.04
CA ALA A 35 9.11 -15.49 16.57
C ALA A 35 10.18 -16.54 16.15
N TYR A 36 10.73 -16.38 14.96
CA TYR A 36 11.74 -17.30 14.38
C TYR A 36 12.98 -16.54 13.88
N PRO A 37 13.85 -16.07 14.79
CA PRO A 37 14.99 -15.19 14.44
C PRO A 37 15.98 -15.82 13.45
N HIS A 38 16.11 -17.14 13.46
CA HIS A 38 17.06 -17.88 12.63
C HIS A 38 16.42 -18.62 11.45
N ALA A 39 15.10 -18.50 11.27
CA ALA A 39 14.44 -19.13 10.13
C ALA A 39 14.78 -18.42 8.83
N TYR A 40 14.85 -19.19 7.75
CA TYR A 40 14.89 -18.65 6.40
C TYR A 40 13.48 -18.22 5.99
N ILE A 41 13.27 -16.92 5.80
CA ILE A 41 11.95 -16.33 5.49
C ILE A 41 11.96 -15.78 4.07
N ALA A 42 11.13 -16.36 3.21
CA ALA A 42 10.93 -15.89 1.86
C ALA A 42 9.55 -15.25 1.69
N TYR A 43 9.45 -14.26 0.81
CA TYR A 43 8.19 -13.63 0.44
C TYR A 43 7.92 -13.76 -1.06
N MET A 44 6.70 -14.25 -1.43
CA MET A 44 6.28 -14.40 -2.82
C MET A 44 5.12 -13.48 -3.14
N GLY A 45 5.23 -12.73 -4.25
CA GLY A 45 4.15 -11.89 -4.75
C GLY A 45 4.42 -11.36 -6.15
N GLU A 46 3.54 -10.49 -6.65
CA GLU A 46 3.71 -9.85 -7.96
C GLU A 46 5.02 -9.07 -8.06
N LYS A 47 5.74 -9.29 -9.16
CA LYS A 47 7.09 -8.74 -9.40
C LYS A 47 7.22 -7.25 -9.11
N GLY A 48 6.24 -6.43 -9.53
CA GLY A 48 6.26 -5.00 -9.25
C GLY A 48 6.05 -4.69 -7.77
N ALA A 49 5.02 -5.29 -7.15
CA ALA A 49 4.65 -4.99 -5.77
C ALA A 49 5.69 -5.45 -4.75
N VAL A 50 6.31 -6.63 -4.95
CA VAL A 50 7.31 -7.15 -4.01
C VAL A 50 8.62 -6.38 -4.02
N SER A 51 8.89 -5.56 -5.05
CA SER A 51 10.06 -4.67 -5.03
C SER A 51 10.04 -3.71 -3.84
N LEU A 52 8.86 -3.35 -3.32
CA LEU A 52 8.73 -2.54 -2.11
C LEU A 52 9.28 -3.22 -0.85
N LEU A 53 9.46 -4.53 -0.87
CA LEU A 53 10.02 -5.30 0.25
C LEU A 53 11.53 -5.50 0.15
N GLU A 54 12.18 -5.02 -0.92
CA GLU A 54 13.65 -5.04 -1.03
C GLU A 54 14.27 -4.33 0.16
N HIS A 55 15.41 -4.85 0.63
CA HIS A 55 16.13 -4.37 1.83
C HIS A 55 15.35 -4.51 3.14
N ASN A 56 14.23 -5.23 3.17
CA ASN A 56 13.57 -5.54 4.44
C ASN A 56 14.44 -6.52 5.25
N PRO A 57 14.97 -6.11 6.44
CA PRO A 57 15.90 -6.94 7.21
C PRO A 57 15.26 -8.21 7.77
N ASN A 58 13.92 -8.31 7.68
CA ASN A 58 13.16 -9.46 8.17
C ASN A 58 12.94 -10.54 7.09
N LEU A 59 13.43 -10.33 5.86
CA LEU A 59 13.33 -11.28 4.74
C LEU A 59 14.72 -11.71 4.27
N ASP A 60 14.86 -12.99 3.93
CA ASP A 60 16.06 -13.56 3.34
C ASP A 60 15.95 -13.69 1.81
N GLU A 61 14.74 -13.86 1.28
CA GLU A 61 14.52 -13.98 -0.17
C GLU A 61 13.19 -13.33 -0.58
N ILE A 62 13.18 -12.67 -1.73
CA ILE A 62 11.98 -12.23 -2.43
C ILE A 62 11.82 -13.09 -3.68
N ILE A 63 10.66 -13.72 -3.84
CA ILE A 63 10.32 -14.59 -4.97
C ILE A 63 9.28 -13.87 -5.83
N PRO A 64 9.69 -13.17 -6.90
CA PRO A 64 8.77 -12.48 -7.77
C PRO A 64 7.98 -13.45 -8.64
N PHE A 65 6.67 -13.24 -8.72
CA PHE A 65 5.78 -13.86 -9.69
C PHE A 65 5.51 -12.86 -10.82
N ASP A 66 5.86 -13.24 -12.05
CA ASP A 66 5.74 -12.37 -13.22
C ASP A 66 4.42 -12.62 -13.95
N PHE A 67 3.43 -11.75 -13.73
CA PHE A 67 2.13 -11.85 -14.39
C PHE A 67 2.15 -11.49 -15.89
N SER A 68 3.24 -10.92 -16.41
CA SER A 68 3.41 -10.67 -17.84
C SER A 68 3.74 -11.94 -18.63
N ARG A 69 4.23 -12.97 -17.96
CA ARG A 69 4.52 -14.26 -18.56
C ARG A 69 3.28 -15.13 -18.67
N PRO A 70 3.19 -15.98 -19.70
CA PRO A 70 2.12 -16.99 -19.80
C PRO A 70 2.06 -17.85 -18.51
N THR A 71 0.85 -18.04 -17.98
CA THR A 71 0.62 -18.80 -16.75
C THR A 71 1.17 -20.22 -16.81
N VAL A 72 1.10 -20.85 -17.99
CA VAL A 72 1.61 -22.21 -18.25
C VAL A 72 3.14 -22.31 -18.12
N ILE A 73 3.85 -21.21 -18.20
CA ILE A 73 5.32 -21.13 -18.02
C ILE A 73 5.66 -20.68 -16.60
N GLU A 74 5.05 -19.59 -16.15
CA GLU A 74 5.43 -18.96 -14.87
C GLU A 74 5.00 -19.79 -13.65
N GLN A 75 3.82 -20.38 -13.69
CA GLN A 75 3.33 -21.14 -12.55
C GLN A 75 4.14 -22.42 -12.29
N PRO A 76 4.49 -23.27 -13.28
CA PRO A 76 5.40 -24.41 -13.07
C PRO A 76 6.80 -23.98 -12.64
N ARG A 77 7.35 -22.89 -13.22
CA ARG A 77 8.64 -22.33 -12.83
C ARG A 77 8.69 -22.01 -11.34
N VAL A 78 7.69 -21.26 -10.86
CA VAL A 78 7.60 -20.88 -9.43
C VAL A 78 7.32 -22.11 -8.57
N ALA A 79 6.42 -23.01 -8.97
CA ALA A 79 6.14 -24.24 -8.22
C ALA A 79 7.41 -25.08 -8.00
N LEU A 80 8.22 -25.26 -9.06
CA LEU A 80 9.49 -25.98 -8.96
C LEU A 80 10.50 -25.28 -8.02
N LEU A 81 10.57 -23.94 -8.10
CA LEU A 81 11.40 -23.14 -7.21
C LEU A 81 10.98 -23.36 -5.75
N LEU A 82 9.67 -23.21 -5.44
CA LEU A 82 9.16 -23.39 -4.09
C LEU A 82 9.47 -24.81 -3.55
N ARG A 83 9.29 -25.82 -4.39
CA ARG A 83 9.58 -27.21 -4.04
C ARG A 83 11.06 -27.43 -3.68
N ARG A 84 11.97 -26.80 -4.45
CA ARG A 84 13.42 -26.88 -4.20
C ARG A 84 13.84 -26.15 -2.94
N ARG A 85 13.12 -25.10 -2.52
CA ARG A 85 13.38 -24.34 -1.28
C ARG A 85 13.01 -25.11 -0.03
N LYS A 86 12.19 -26.19 -0.12
CA LYS A 86 11.82 -27.09 0.99
C LYS A 86 11.25 -26.31 2.19
N PHE A 87 10.29 -25.43 1.95
CA PHE A 87 9.59 -24.74 3.02
C PHE A 87 8.87 -25.72 3.92
N ASP A 88 8.90 -25.49 5.24
CA ASP A 88 8.15 -26.26 6.24
C ASP A 88 6.84 -25.58 6.65
N LEU A 89 6.79 -24.23 6.51
CA LEU A 89 5.59 -23.42 6.71
C LEU A 89 5.31 -22.55 5.49
N VAL A 90 4.05 -22.50 5.05
CA VAL A 90 3.53 -21.51 4.08
C VAL A 90 2.38 -20.75 4.70
N LEU A 91 2.48 -19.42 4.69
CA LEU A 91 1.42 -18.48 5.07
C LEU A 91 0.86 -17.83 3.81
N ASP A 92 -0.28 -18.34 3.30
CA ASP A 92 -0.95 -17.76 2.12
C ASP A 92 -1.97 -16.71 2.54
N LEU A 93 -1.51 -15.47 2.62
CA LEU A 93 -2.32 -14.30 3.02
C LEU A 93 -3.27 -13.81 1.91
N PHE A 94 -3.22 -14.42 0.73
CA PHE A 94 -4.07 -14.06 -0.40
C PHE A 94 -5.22 -15.03 -0.63
N GLY A 95 -4.93 -16.32 -0.66
CA GLY A 95 -5.93 -17.37 -0.80
C GLY A 95 -6.67 -17.37 -2.13
N ASN A 96 -6.07 -16.88 -3.24
CA ASN A 96 -6.65 -17.02 -4.57
C ASN A 96 -6.35 -18.42 -5.16
N PRO A 97 -6.97 -18.86 -6.27
CA PRO A 97 -6.73 -20.20 -6.83
C PRO A 97 -5.26 -20.47 -7.13
N ARG A 98 -4.52 -19.46 -7.60
CA ARG A 98 -3.10 -19.60 -7.97
C ARG A 98 -2.20 -19.73 -6.76
N SER A 99 -2.35 -18.83 -5.76
CA SER A 99 -1.53 -18.90 -4.54
C SER A 99 -1.82 -20.17 -3.74
N ALA A 100 -3.08 -20.59 -3.66
CA ALA A 100 -3.48 -21.84 -3.00
C ALA A 100 -2.83 -23.08 -3.65
N LEU A 101 -2.84 -23.13 -5.00
CA LEU A 101 -2.19 -24.22 -5.73
C LEU A 101 -0.66 -24.18 -5.54
N LEU A 102 -0.02 -23.01 -5.62
CA LEU A 102 1.43 -22.88 -5.39
C LEU A 102 1.81 -23.26 -3.95
N SER A 103 0.99 -22.90 -2.97
CA SER A 103 1.17 -23.32 -1.57
C SER A 103 1.14 -24.86 -1.44
N TYR A 104 0.21 -25.52 -2.11
CA TYR A 104 0.13 -26.99 -2.13
C TYR A 104 1.36 -27.61 -2.83
N LEU A 105 1.72 -27.11 -4.00
CA LEU A 105 2.84 -27.60 -4.80
C LEU A 105 4.21 -27.35 -4.15
N SER A 106 4.32 -26.41 -3.22
CA SER A 106 5.55 -26.20 -2.45
C SER A 106 5.99 -27.43 -1.67
N GLY A 107 5.02 -28.28 -1.30
CA GLY A 107 5.25 -29.49 -0.52
C GLY A 107 5.48 -29.24 0.98
N ALA A 108 5.23 -28.01 1.46
CA ALA A 108 5.35 -27.69 2.88
C ALA A 108 4.39 -28.53 3.74
N GLY A 109 4.86 -28.99 4.88
CA GLY A 109 4.08 -29.78 5.83
C GLY A 109 2.94 -28.96 6.45
N THR A 110 3.21 -27.71 6.79
CA THR A 110 2.22 -26.78 7.33
C THR A 110 1.91 -25.69 6.30
N ARG A 111 0.63 -25.58 5.94
CA ARG A 111 0.14 -24.59 4.99
C ARG A 111 -1.10 -23.91 5.58
N VAL A 112 -0.99 -22.61 5.84
CA VAL A 112 -2.06 -21.78 6.39
C VAL A 112 -2.70 -20.96 5.27
N GLY A 113 -4.02 -20.95 5.19
CA GLY A 113 -4.74 -20.15 4.21
C GLY A 113 -6.21 -19.97 4.57
N ALA A 114 -6.87 -19.02 3.88
CA ALA A 114 -8.27 -18.72 4.12
C ALA A 114 -9.19 -19.84 3.58
N ASP A 115 -10.17 -20.26 4.39
CA ASP A 115 -11.19 -21.22 3.98
C ASP A 115 -12.28 -20.53 3.15
N ARG A 116 -11.97 -20.23 1.89
CA ARG A 116 -12.89 -19.52 1.00
C ARG A 116 -13.11 -20.28 -0.31
N LYS A 117 -14.37 -20.36 -0.76
CA LYS A 117 -14.76 -20.89 -2.08
C LYS A 117 -14.13 -22.26 -2.41
N GLY A 118 -14.11 -23.20 -1.45
CA GLY A 118 -13.61 -24.57 -1.63
C GLY A 118 -12.08 -24.72 -1.70
N ARG A 119 -11.31 -23.65 -1.48
CA ARG A 119 -9.83 -23.69 -1.50
C ARG A 119 -9.21 -24.20 -0.21
N GLY A 120 -9.98 -24.33 0.85
CA GLY A 120 -9.52 -24.92 2.12
C GLY A 120 -8.81 -26.26 1.98
N LYS A 121 -9.10 -27.04 0.92
CA LYS A 121 -8.45 -28.35 0.65
C LYS A 121 -6.94 -28.26 0.37
N PHE A 122 -6.41 -27.11 -0.01
CA PHE A 122 -4.99 -26.89 -0.27
C PHE A 122 -4.19 -26.60 1.02
N TYR A 123 -4.88 -26.26 2.11
CA TYR A 123 -4.28 -25.88 3.38
C TYR A 123 -4.42 -26.97 4.44
N THR A 124 -3.42 -27.07 5.31
CA THR A 124 -3.46 -27.95 6.47
C THR A 124 -4.11 -27.25 7.67
N LEU A 125 -3.93 -25.92 7.76
CA LEU A 125 -4.60 -25.05 8.73
C LEU A 125 -5.44 -24.01 8.00
N ARG A 126 -6.71 -23.88 8.39
CA ARG A 126 -7.67 -23.01 7.71
C ARG A 126 -8.07 -21.85 8.58
N VAL A 127 -7.81 -20.64 8.10
CA VAL A 127 -8.30 -19.42 8.74
C VAL A 127 -9.72 -19.17 8.26
N ARG A 128 -10.66 -19.09 9.20
CA ARG A 128 -12.07 -18.76 8.94
C ARG A 128 -12.34 -17.35 9.38
N ASP A 129 -13.19 -16.66 8.62
CA ASP A 129 -13.72 -15.37 9.02
C ASP A 129 -14.65 -15.58 10.22
N ASP A 130 -14.40 -14.88 11.31
CA ASP A 130 -15.21 -14.92 12.53
C ASP A 130 -16.34 -13.86 12.52
N GLY A 131 -16.51 -13.13 11.40
CA GLY A 131 -17.52 -12.09 11.22
C GLY A 131 -17.29 -10.81 12.03
N LYS A 132 -16.18 -10.68 12.76
CA LYS A 132 -15.86 -9.49 13.52
C LYS A 132 -15.17 -8.45 12.64
N PRO A 133 -15.47 -7.16 12.81
CA PRO A 133 -14.74 -6.08 12.12
C PRO A 133 -13.24 -6.16 12.40
N LYS A 134 -12.43 -6.09 11.35
CA LYS A 134 -10.97 -6.14 11.42
C LYS A 134 -10.35 -5.26 10.37
N THR A 135 -9.26 -4.62 10.71
CA THR A 135 -8.38 -4.03 9.70
C THR A 135 -7.72 -5.12 8.85
N ALA A 136 -7.23 -4.75 7.66
CA ALA A 136 -6.50 -5.69 6.80
C ALA A 136 -5.27 -6.28 7.52
N VAL A 137 -4.57 -5.49 8.34
CA VAL A 137 -3.46 -5.97 9.17
C VAL A 137 -3.93 -7.01 10.17
N GLN A 138 -5.01 -6.73 10.91
CA GLN A 138 -5.58 -7.68 11.87
C GLN A 138 -6.07 -8.96 11.20
N PHE A 139 -6.64 -8.85 10.00
CA PHE A 139 -7.00 -10.03 9.20
C PHE A 139 -5.78 -10.88 8.86
N HIS A 140 -4.70 -10.27 8.39
CA HIS A 140 -3.46 -11.01 8.08
C HIS A 140 -2.82 -11.63 9.33
N ASN A 141 -2.94 -11.01 10.49
CA ASN A 141 -2.43 -11.53 11.76
C ASN A 141 -3.10 -12.85 12.16
N GLN A 142 -4.35 -13.12 11.77
CA GLN A 142 -5.01 -14.40 12.04
C GLN A 142 -4.26 -15.61 11.46
N PHE A 143 -3.52 -15.40 10.35
CA PHE A 143 -2.76 -16.48 9.71
C PHE A 143 -1.55 -16.91 10.54
N ILE A 144 -0.90 -15.98 11.22
CA ILE A 144 0.22 -16.30 12.12
C ILE A 144 -0.28 -16.82 13.46
N ASP A 145 -1.42 -16.31 13.96
CA ASP A 145 -2.07 -16.85 15.15
C ASP A 145 -2.41 -18.34 14.99
N ALA A 146 -2.82 -18.77 13.79
CA ALA A 146 -3.16 -20.17 13.50
C ALA A 146 -1.99 -21.15 13.70
N VAL A 147 -0.74 -20.66 13.72
CA VAL A 147 0.49 -21.42 14.01
C VAL A 147 1.13 -21.04 15.34
N GLY A 148 0.39 -20.33 16.21
CA GLY A 148 0.84 -19.95 17.55
C GLY A 148 1.83 -18.79 17.61
N ILE A 149 2.02 -18.05 16.50
CA ILE A 149 2.83 -16.81 16.47
C ILE A 149 1.94 -15.66 16.94
N LYS A 150 2.31 -15.01 18.03
CA LYS A 150 1.60 -13.81 18.49
C LYS A 150 1.96 -12.60 17.62
N PRO A 151 0.96 -11.89 17.05
CA PRO A 151 1.21 -10.62 16.38
C PRO A 151 1.83 -9.63 17.37
N THR A 152 2.97 -9.05 17.01
CA THR A 152 3.70 -8.10 17.86
C THR A 152 3.77 -6.72 17.25
N TYR A 153 3.41 -6.60 15.98
CA TYR A 153 3.47 -5.38 15.21
C TYR A 153 2.18 -5.15 14.43
N ASP A 154 1.75 -3.91 14.35
CA ASP A 154 0.60 -3.44 13.57
C ASP A 154 0.99 -2.36 12.56
N ARG A 155 2.15 -1.70 12.75
CA ARG A 155 2.66 -0.67 11.85
C ARG A 155 3.28 -1.28 10.60
N THR A 156 2.84 -0.79 9.44
CA THR A 156 3.44 -1.13 8.14
C THR A 156 4.78 -0.42 7.95
N GLU A 157 5.66 -1.01 7.13
CA GLU A 157 6.98 -0.43 6.86
C GLU A 157 7.44 -0.70 5.43
N ILE A 158 8.15 0.28 4.85
CA ILE A 158 8.97 0.14 3.65
C ILE A 158 10.37 0.62 4.01
N VAL A 159 11.35 -0.26 3.84
CA VAL A 159 12.75 0.07 4.13
C VAL A 159 13.40 0.63 2.87
N LEU A 160 13.86 1.86 2.92
CA LEU A 160 14.68 2.49 1.90
C LEU A 160 16.09 2.65 2.40
N THR A 161 17.08 2.33 1.57
CA THR A 161 18.49 2.63 1.84
C THR A 161 18.76 4.13 1.78
N ASP A 162 19.85 4.58 2.38
CA ASP A 162 20.28 5.99 2.29
C ASP A 162 20.58 6.40 0.84
N TYR A 163 21.06 5.45 0.03
CA TYR A 163 21.26 5.66 -1.40
C TYR A 163 19.94 5.97 -2.10
N GLU A 164 18.90 5.15 -1.91
CA GLU A 164 17.59 5.37 -2.53
C GLU A 164 16.93 6.67 -2.08
N ARG A 165 17.05 7.01 -0.79
CA ARG A 165 16.54 8.31 -0.28
C ARG A 165 17.25 9.48 -0.94
N ARG A 166 18.56 9.37 -1.13
CA ARG A 166 19.36 10.38 -1.83
C ARG A 166 18.99 10.49 -3.30
N GLU A 167 18.83 9.37 -4.00
CA GLU A 167 18.39 9.33 -5.40
C GLU A 167 16.99 9.96 -5.56
N GLY A 168 16.05 9.67 -4.67
CA GLY A 168 14.73 10.32 -4.68
C GLY A 168 14.82 11.84 -4.54
N ARG A 169 15.72 12.33 -3.68
CA ARG A 169 15.99 13.78 -3.51
C ARG A 169 16.60 14.39 -4.76
N ILE A 170 17.63 13.75 -5.34
CA ILE A 170 18.29 14.19 -6.57
C ILE A 170 17.29 14.24 -7.73
N TYR A 171 16.43 13.22 -7.82
CA TYR A 171 15.39 13.15 -8.85
C TYR A 171 14.47 14.38 -8.82
N LEU A 172 14.04 14.81 -7.64
CA LEU A 172 13.19 15.99 -7.50
C LEU A 172 13.91 17.30 -7.78
N GLN A 173 15.21 17.35 -7.56
CA GLN A 173 16.02 18.56 -7.76
C GLN A 173 16.51 18.75 -9.20
N TRP A 174 16.85 17.64 -9.91
CA TRP A 174 17.68 17.76 -11.12
C TRP A 174 17.16 17.01 -12.35
N LEU A 175 16.43 15.90 -12.18
CA LEU A 175 16.11 15.00 -13.31
C LEU A 175 14.81 15.31 -14.03
N ASP A 176 14.24 16.49 -13.82
CA ASP A 176 13.07 16.89 -14.57
C ASP A 176 13.45 17.69 -15.82
N TYR A 177 13.23 17.10 -16.97
CA TYR A 177 13.41 17.73 -18.27
C TYR A 177 12.45 18.91 -18.54
N GLU A 178 11.43 19.11 -17.69
CA GLU A 178 10.44 20.17 -17.80
C GLU A 178 10.79 21.45 -17.01
N ASN A 179 12.03 21.60 -16.55
CA ASN A 179 12.58 22.83 -15.92
C ASN A 179 11.84 23.36 -14.67
N ASN A 180 11.26 22.48 -13.85
CA ASN A 180 10.64 22.91 -12.59
C ASN A 180 11.19 22.12 -11.38
N PRO A 181 12.45 22.34 -10.96
CA PRO A 181 13.04 21.67 -9.81
C PRO A 181 12.33 22.09 -8.53
N LEU A 182 12.18 21.12 -7.59
CA LEU A 182 11.66 21.44 -6.26
C LEU A 182 12.78 21.98 -5.35
N ASP A 183 12.45 23.00 -4.59
CA ASP A 183 13.28 23.51 -3.50
C ASP A 183 13.12 22.59 -2.27
N MET A 184 14.15 21.79 -1.99
CA MET A 184 14.13 20.81 -0.89
C MET A 184 14.20 21.44 0.51
N THR A 185 14.26 22.77 0.61
CA THR A 185 14.14 23.49 1.89
C THR A 185 12.70 23.88 2.24
N ARG A 186 11.79 23.71 1.27
CA ARG A 186 10.36 23.97 1.43
C ARG A 186 9.59 22.66 1.62
N PRO A 187 8.48 22.66 2.38
CA PRO A 187 7.62 21.49 2.48
C PRO A 187 7.12 21.03 1.10
N ILE A 188 7.08 19.72 0.89
CA ILE A 188 6.52 19.11 -0.32
C ILE A 188 5.23 18.39 0.09
N VAL A 189 4.12 18.75 -0.55
CA VAL A 189 2.85 18.06 -0.43
C VAL A 189 2.69 17.13 -1.62
N GLY A 190 2.79 15.82 -1.36
CA GLY A 190 2.52 14.81 -2.38
C GLY A 190 1.01 14.64 -2.58
N ILE A 191 0.54 14.55 -3.83
CA ILE A 191 -0.84 14.21 -4.16
C ILE A 191 -0.90 13.05 -5.15
N HIS A 192 -1.89 12.16 -4.99
CA HIS A 192 -2.18 11.08 -5.94
C HIS A 192 -3.66 11.07 -6.29
N PRO A 193 -4.04 11.63 -7.46
CA PRO A 193 -5.43 11.73 -7.87
C PRO A 193 -5.99 10.45 -8.51
N GLY A 194 -5.12 9.46 -8.78
CA GLY A 194 -5.49 8.20 -9.39
C GLY A 194 -6.16 7.22 -8.42
N ALA A 195 -6.89 6.26 -8.98
CA ALA A 195 -7.35 5.03 -8.32
C ALA A 195 -7.72 4.01 -9.39
N THR A 196 -7.61 2.71 -9.05
CA THR A 196 -8.00 1.61 -9.96
C THR A 196 -9.52 1.64 -10.24
N TRP A 197 -10.32 1.95 -9.22
CA TRP A 197 -11.77 2.06 -9.34
C TRP A 197 -12.19 3.52 -9.56
N PRO A 198 -12.85 3.86 -10.66
CA PRO A 198 -13.33 5.22 -10.92
C PRO A 198 -14.16 5.81 -9.77
N ALA A 199 -14.98 5.00 -9.10
CA ALA A 199 -15.78 5.43 -7.95
C ALA A 199 -14.95 5.87 -6.73
N LYS A 200 -13.65 5.53 -6.65
CA LYS A 200 -12.74 5.96 -5.59
C LYS A 200 -12.05 7.29 -5.88
N LYS A 201 -12.17 7.84 -7.11
CA LYS A 201 -11.48 9.06 -7.49
C LYS A 201 -12.21 10.29 -6.97
N TRP A 202 -11.53 11.10 -6.19
CA TRP A 202 -11.97 12.45 -5.88
C TRP A 202 -11.88 13.33 -7.14
N MET A 203 -12.72 14.35 -7.24
CA MET A 203 -12.89 15.14 -8.45
C MET A 203 -11.60 15.85 -8.86
N PRO A 204 -11.20 15.82 -10.17
CA PRO A 204 -9.97 16.46 -10.63
C PRO A 204 -9.92 17.98 -10.38
N ASP A 205 -11.06 18.67 -10.54
CA ASP A 205 -11.19 20.11 -10.25
C ASP A 205 -10.87 20.43 -8.78
N ARG A 206 -11.18 19.53 -7.87
CA ARG A 206 -10.89 19.71 -6.44
C ARG A 206 -9.43 19.46 -6.11
N PHE A 207 -8.77 18.50 -6.76
CA PHE A 207 -7.32 18.36 -6.63
C PHE A 207 -6.59 19.59 -7.18
N GLY A 208 -7.07 20.16 -8.30
CA GLY A 208 -6.55 21.40 -8.87
C GLY A 208 -6.71 22.58 -7.89
N SER A 209 -7.94 22.80 -7.40
CA SER A 209 -8.23 23.83 -6.41
C SER A 209 -7.42 23.66 -5.12
N LEU A 210 -7.23 22.41 -4.66
CA LEU A 210 -6.41 22.11 -3.48
C LEU A 210 -4.94 22.53 -3.71
N ALA A 211 -4.39 22.23 -4.88
CA ALA A 211 -3.02 22.62 -5.24
C ALA A 211 -2.85 24.14 -5.26
N ASP A 212 -3.80 24.88 -5.84
CA ASP A 212 -3.80 26.34 -5.84
C ASP A 212 -3.86 26.92 -4.42
N MET A 213 -4.76 26.38 -3.56
CA MET A 213 -4.91 26.85 -2.19
C MET A 213 -3.70 26.50 -1.32
N LEU A 214 -3.09 25.32 -1.49
CA LEU A 214 -1.85 24.94 -0.79
C LEU A 214 -0.72 25.90 -1.13
N THR A 215 -0.54 26.18 -2.42
CA THR A 215 0.50 27.08 -2.90
C THR A 215 0.28 28.53 -2.42
N ALA A 216 -0.97 29.00 -2.45
CA ALA A 216 -1.29 30.38 -2.05
C ALA A 216 -1.25 30.61 -0.53
N LYS A 217 -1.69 29.62 0.28
CA LYS A 217 -1.85 29.77 1.74
C LYS A 217 -0.67 29.24 2.55
N THR A 218 0.25 28.50 1.91
CA THR A 218 1.41 27.90 2.59
C THR A 218 2.69 28.13 1.79
N ARG A 219 3.82 27.72 2.33
CA ARG A 219 5.08 27.69 1.57
C ARG A 219 5.31 26.35 0.85
N ALA A 220 4.33 25.45 0.89
CA ALA A 220 4.46 24.11 0.31
C ALA A 220 4.55 24.17 -1.23
N GLN A 221 5.23 23.19 -1.77
CA GLN A 221 5.26 22.85 -3.18
C GLN A 221 4.41 21.62 -3.41
N VAL A 222 3.73 21.54 -4.53
CA VAL A 222 2.85 20.40 -4.83
C VAL A 222 3.54 19.43 -5.79
N LEU A 223 3.64 18.18 -5.37
CA LEU A 223 4.15 17.06 -6.14
C LEU A 223 3.00 16.10 -6.46
N MET A 224 2.65 15.93 -7.73
CA MET A 224 1.65 14.96 -8.16
C MET A 224 2.33 13.71 -8.72
N VAL A 225 1.97 12.54 -8.19
CA VAL A 225 2.47 11.27 -8.69
C VAL A 225 1.37 10.48 -9.40
N ALA A 226 1.73 9.79 -10.48
CA ALA A 226 0.79 9.05 -11.31
C ALA A 226 1.38 7.74 -11.84
N GLY A 227 0.53 6.72 -11.89
CA GLY A 227 0.82 5.43 -12.50
C GLY A 227 0.63 5.41 -14.02
N PRO A 228 0.90 4.26 -14.67
CA PRO A 228 0.93 4.16 -16.14
C PRO A 228 -0.37 4.50 -16.86
N ASN A 229 -1.52 4.32 -16.22
CA ASN A 229 -2.84 4.52 -16.84
C ASN A 229 -3.58 5.75 -16.30
N GLU A 230 -2.86 6.72 -15.72
CA GLU A 230 -3.46 7.85 -15.02
C GLU A 230 -3.24 9.21 -15.72
N ASN A 231 -2.72 9.19 -16.95
CA ASN A 231 -2.42 10.42 -17.70
C ASN A 231 -3.64 11.33 -17.89
N GLU A 232 -4.79 10.76 -18.18
CA GLU A 232 -6.03 11.53 -18.34
C GLU A 232 -6.43 12.22 -17.02
N THR A 233 -6.44 11.49 -15.91
CA THR A 233 -6.73 12.04 -14.59
C THR A 233 -5.78 13.18 -14.22
N VAL A 234 -4.47 13.02 -14.49
CA VAL A 234 -3.48 14.05 -14.24
C VAL A 234 -3.75 15.29 -15.09
N ASN A 235 -4.00 15.11 -16.39
CA ASN A 235 -4.27 16.22 -17.30
C ASN A 235 -5.53 16.97 -16.90
N ASP A 236 -6.54 16.26 -16.40
CA ASP A 236 -7.78 16.90 -15.90
C ASP A 236 -7.52 17.72 -14.63
N VAL A 237 -6.68 17.24 -13.71
CA VAL A 237 -6.26 18.07 -12.55
C VAL A 237 -5.54 19.33 -13.00
N LEU A 238 -4.59 19.20 -13.95
CA LEU A 238 -3.80 20.33 -14.45
C LEU A 238 -4.66 21.39 -15.16
N LYS A 239 -5.75 21.02 -15.83
CA LYS A 239 -6.70 21.96 -16.43
C LYS A 239 -7.41 22.85 -15.40
N HIS A 240 -7.50 22.37 -14.16
CA HIS A 240 -8.21 23.03 -13.06
C HIS A 240 -7.26 23.65 -12.02
N SER A 241 -5.97 23.82 -12.35
CA SER A 241 -4.99 24.43 -11.46
C SER A 241 -4.11 25.42 -12.19
N THR A 242 -3.80 26.52 -11.52
CA THR A 242 -2.79 27.52 -11.93
C THR A 242 -1.49 27.37 -11.15
N ALA A 243 -1.47 26.52 -10.13
CA ALA A 243 -0.29 26.27 -9.32
C ALA A 243 0.81 25.54 -10.13
N PRO A 244 2.09 25.80 -9.83
CA PRO A 244 3.21 25.07 -10.41
C PRO A 244 3.29 23.66 -9.80
N ILE A 245 2.47 22.73 -10.32
CA ILE A 245 2.46 21.34 -9.88
C ILE A 245 3.59 20.58 -10.57
N LYS A 246 4.50 20.01 -9.77
CA LYS A 246 5.47 19.03 -10.26
C LYS A 246 4.79 17.70 -10.51
N VAL A 247 4.84 17.18 -11.73
CA VAL A 247 4.20 15.91 -12.07
C VAL A 247 5.24 14.83 -12.33
N ILE A 248 5.11 13.69 -11.65
CA ILE A 248 5.95 12.51 -11.87
C ILE A 248 5.07 11.35 -12.31
N ARG A 249 5.46 10.72 -13.41
CA ARG A 249 4.70 9.64 -14.05
C ARG A 249 5.53 8.38 -14.19
N ASN A 250 4.87 7.24 -14.05
CA ASN A 250 5.39 5.92 -14.46
C ASN A 250 6.71 5.49 -13.81
N LEU A 251 7.02 5.97 -12.61
CA LEU A 251 8.19 5.48 -11.90
C LEU A 251 8.03 4.01 -11.48
N PRO A 252 9.11 3.23 -11.53
CA PRO A 252 9.18 1.97 -10.81
C PRO A 252 8.83 2.17 -9.34
N LEU A 253 8.10 1.22 -8.73
CA LEU A 253 7.53 1.41 -7.38
C LEU A 253 8.59 1.75 -6.33
N ARG A 254 9.80 1.22 -6.45
CA ARG A 254 10.89 1.50 -5.52
C ARG A 254 11.37 2.96 -5.63
N GLN A 255 11.50 3.47 -6.86
CA GLN A 255 11.83 4.88 -7.10
C GLN A 255 10.68 5.80 -6.68
N LEU A 256 9.42 5.39 -6.93
CA LEU A 256 8.25 6.12 -6.44
C LEU A 256 8.26 6.24 -4.91
N ALA A 257 8.59 5.16 -4.20
CA ALA A 257 8.72 5.18 -2.74
C ALA A 257 9.83 6.15 -2.29
N ALA A 258 10.99 6.17 -2.97
CA ALA A 258 12.08 7.09 -2.68
C ALA A 258 11.69 8.57 -2.89
N VAL A 259 10.87 8.84 -3.90
CA VAL A 259 10.31 10.17 -4.19
C VAL A 259 9.26 10.55 -3.13
N ILE A 260 8.31 9.67 -2.82
CA ILE A 260 7.29 9.90 -1.78
C ILE A 260 7.95 10.14 -0.41
N ALA A 261 9.08 9.49 -0.12
CA ALA A 261 9.84 9.69 1.12
C ALA A 261 10.38 11.12 1.31
N GLN A 262 10.36 11.96 0.28
CA GLN A 262 10.74 13.38 0.35
C GLN A 262 9.57 14.30 0.69
N CYS A 263 8.34 13.78 0.72
CA CYS A 263 7.15 14.56 1.04
C CYS A 263 7.05 14.84 2.55
N SER A 264 6.54 16.03 2.88
CA SER A 264 6.19 16.40 4.26
C SER A 264 4.83 15.86 4.67
N LEU A 265 3.93 15.68 3.71
CA LEU A 265 2.65 14.99 3.83
C LEU A 265 2.19 14.47 2.48
N PHE A 266 1.24 13.51 2.49
CA PHE A 266 0.72 12.88 1.29
C PHE A 266 -0.81 12.79 1.31
N ILE A 267 -1.45 13.19 0.22
CA ILE A 267 -2.92 13.16 0.08
C ILE A 267 -3.27 12.28 -1.12
N ALA A 268 -4.09 11.27 -0.91
CA ALA A 268 -4.41 10.32 -1.97
C ALA A 268 -5.81 9.76 -1.84
N ASN A 269 -6.38 9.35 -2.95
CA ASN A 269 -7.51 8.42 -2.95
C ASN A 269 -7.09 7.08 -2.33
N ASP A 270 -8.05 6.24 -1.94
CA ASP A 270 -7.84 4.85 -1.51
C ASP A 270 -7.16 4.03 -2.64
N ALA A 271 -5.83 4.07 -2.67
CA ALA A 271 -4.98 3.50 -3.71
C ALA A 271 -3.57 3.14 -3.17
N GLY A 272 -2.80 2.38 -3.97
CA GLY A 272 -1.46 1.89 -3.59
C GLY A 272 -0.50 2.96 -3.05
N PRO A 273 -0.34 4.13 -3.68
CA PRO A 273 0.56 5.18 -3.20
C PRO A 273 0.23 5.72 -1.80
N MET A 274 -1.04 5.72 -1.39
CA MET A 274 -1.46 6.03 -0.01
C MET A 274 -0.78 5.10 1.00
N HIS A 275 -0.79 3.80 0.73
CA HIS A 275 -0.17 2.80 1.60
C HIS A 275 1.36 2.91 1.59
N ILE A 276 1.97 3.26 0.45
CA ILE A 276 3.41 3.51 0.36
C ILE A 276 3.79 4.69 1.26
N ALA A 277 3.08 5.81 1.18
CA ALA A 277 3.35 7.00 1.97
C ALA A 277 3.24 6.71 3.47
N ALA A 278 2.16 6.05 3.90
CA ALA A 278 1.96 5.69 5.31
C ALA A 278 3.05 4.74 5.83
N ALA A 279 3.46 3.73 5.03
CA ALA A 279 4.51 2.79 5.41
C ALA A 279 5.92 3.41 5.45
N LEU A 280 6.13 4.54 4.77
CA LEU A 280 7.34 5.36 4.86
C LEU A 280 7.33 6.31 6.07
N GLY A 281 6.22 6.36 6.83
CA GLY A 281 6.05 7.26 7.96
C GLY A 281 5.70 8.70 7.55
N ILE A 282 5.26 8.93 6.32
CA ILE A 282 4.82 10.24 5.86
C ILE A 282 3.39 10.47 6.33
N PRO A 283 3.06 11.57 7.03
CA PRO A 283 1.69 11.93 7.37
C PRO A 283 0.79 11.84 6.14
N THR A 284 -0.26 11.02 6.21
CA THR A 284 -1.05 10.64 5.03
C THR A 284 -2.53 10.86 5.26
N LEU A 285 -3.19 11.54 4.32
CA LEU A 285 -4.64 11.65 4.23
C LEU A 285 -5.16 10.72 3.13
N GLY A 286 -5.95 9.73 3.51
CA GLY A 286 -6.70 8.89 2.58
C GLY A 286 -8.10 9.44 2.34
N LEU A 287 -8.48 9.64 1.07
CA LEU A 287 -9.82 10.05 0.67
C LEU A 287 -10.63 8.81 0.31
N PHE A 288 -11.70 8.56 1.09
CA PHE A 288 -12.50 7.34 0.97
C PHE A 288 -13.90 7.61 0.46
N GLY A 289 -14.32 6.81 -0.52
CA GLY A 289 -15.65 6.81 -1.09
C GLY A 289 -16.35 5.45 -0.90
N PRO A 290 -16.32 4.54 -1.89
CA PRO A 290 -17.06 3.27 -1.86
C PRO A 290 -16.45 2.20 -0.95
N GLY A 291 -15.19 2.36 -0.53
CA GLY A 291 -14.44 1.40 0.30
C GLY A 291 -14.55 1.67 1.79
N GLU A 292 -14.13 0.70 2.60
CA GLU A 292 -14.16 0.77 4.07
C GLU A 292 -12.81 1.23 4.61
N GLU A 293 -12.75 2.47 5.09
CA GLU A 293 -11.55 3.03 5.72
C GLU A 293 -11.12 2.26 6.96
N ASN A 294 -12.08 1.74 7.74
CA ASN A 294 -11.79 0.94 8.95
C ASN A 294 -11.01 -0.35 8.62
N ILE A 295 -11.13 -0.86 7.39
CA ILE A 295 -10.41 -2.05 6.93
C ILE A 295 -9.09 -1.66 6.28
N TRP A 296 -9.13 -0.70 5.35
CA TRP A 296 -8.03 -0.42 4.44
C TRP A 296 -7.12 0.73 4.87
N PHE A 297 -7.45 1.41 5.98
CA PHE A 297 -6.61 2.47 6.53
C PHE A 297 -6.22 2.18 7.99
N PRO A 298 -5.42 1.14 8.26
CA PRO A 298 -5.04 0.75 9.62
C PRO A 298 -3.92 1.63 10.21
N TYR A 299 -3.90 2.92 9.88
CA TYR A 299 -2.83 3.83 10.26
C TYR A 299 -3.23 4.72 11.42
N ALA A 300 -2.32 4.88 12.38
CA ALA A 300 -2.62 5.57 13.63
C ALA A 300 -2.65 7.10 13.47
N ALA A 301 -3.70 7.73 13.96
CA ALA A 301 -3.85 9.19 13.94
C ALA A 301 -2.72 9.92 14.68
N LYS A 302 -2.15 9.32 15.76
CA LYS A 302 -1.00 9.85 16.50
C LYS A 302 0.28 9.96 15.66
N GLU A 303 0.35 9.25 14.53
CA GLU A 303 1.45 9.28 13.56
C GLU A 303 1.19 10.29 12.43
N GLY A 304 0.10 11.08 12.53
CA GLY A 304 -0.27 12.08 11.54
C GLY A 304 -1.13 11.54 10.40
N HIS A 305 -1.61 10.29 10.49
CA HIS A 305 -2.45 9.71 9.45
C HIS A 305 -3.94 9.97 9.70
N MET A 306 -4.72 10.16 8.63
CA MET A 306 -6.16 10.35 8.70
C MET A 306 -6.86 9.76 7.46
N ALA A 307 -7.98 9.08 7.67
CA ALA A 307 -8.93 8.76 6.61
C ALA A 307 -10.10 9.76 6.66
N LEU A 308 -10.42 10.34 5.52
CA LEU A 308 -11.56 11.25 5.38
C LEU A 308 -12.61 10.60 4.48
N ARG A 309 -13.82 10.45 5.01
CA ARG A 309 -14.99 9.97 4.29
C ARG A 309 -16.24 10.77 4.68
N LYS A 310 -17.30 10.59 3.93
CA LYS A 310 -18.61 11.14 4.21
C LYS A 310 -19.63 10.04 4.44
N ASP A 311 -20.50 10.27 5.41
CA ASP A 311 -21.63 9.38 5.67
C ASP A 311 -22.68 9.57 4.57
N VAL A 312 -22.84 8.55 3.75
CA VAL A 312 -23.86 8.47 2.71
C VAL A 312 -24.60 7.13 2.83
N PRO A 313 -25.91 7.07 2.52
CA PRO A 313 -26.72 5.87 2.76
C PRO A 313 -26.21 4.59 2.06
N CYS A 314 -25.44 4.73 0.98
CA CYS A 314 -24.91 3.58 0.22
C CYS A 314 -23.51 3.13 0.65
N HIS A 315 -22.90 3.77 1.67
CA HIS A 315 -21.56 3.38 2.14
C HIS A 315 -21.63 2.21 3.14
N PRO A 316 -20.74 1.18 3.02
CA PRO A 316 -19.84 0.91 1.91
C PRO A 316 -20.55 0.18 0.76
N CYS A 317 -20.34 0.58 -0.47
CA CYS A 317 -20.98 -0.09 -1.61
C CYS A 317 -20.04 -1.03 -2.41
N HIS A 318 -18.71 -0.89 -2.26
CA HIS A 318 -17.69 -1.71 -2.94
C HIS A 318 -17.83 -1.79 -4.47
N LEU A 319 -18.38 -0.75 -5.11
CA LEU A 319 -18.57 -0.68 -6.54
C LEU A 319 -17.38 -0.01 -7.24
N ASP A 320 -16.94 -0.58 -8.34
CA ASP A 320 -15.89 0.00 -9.19
C ASP A 320 -16.38 1.30 -9.86
N PHE A 321 -17.67 1.35 -10.20
CA PHE A 321 -18.38 2.50 -10.75
C PHE A 321 -19.62 2.80 -9.92
N CYS A 322 -19.87 4.09 -9.69
CA CYS A 322 -21.09 4.50 -9.00
C CYS A 322 -22.31 4.20 -9.88
N ASN A 323 -23.28 3.48 -9.32
CA ASN A 323 -24.53 3.13 -10.02
C ASN A 323 -25.68 4.08 -9.71
N ARG A 324 -25.47 5.11 -8.88
CA ARG A 324 -26.47 6.15 -8.59
C ARG A 324 -26.48 7.19 -9.70
N GLN A 325 -27.57 7.93 -9.79
CA GLN A 325 -27.78 8.97 -10.81
C GLN A 325 -28.10 10.31 -10.16
N GLY A 326 -28.09 11.39 -10.97
CA GLY A 326 -28.39 12.75 -10.53
C GLY A 326 -27.48 13.22 -9.40
N GLU A 327 -28.05 13.84 -8.38
CA GLU A 327 -27.31 14.35 -7.22
C GLU A 327 -26.62 13.26 -6.42
N GLY A 328 -27.19 12.06 -6.39
CA GLY A 328 -26.60 10.91 -5.72
C GLY A 328 -25.37 10.30 -6.39
N TYR A 329 -25.10 10.67 -7.66
CA TYR A 329 -23.92 10.14 -8.36
C TYR A 329 -22.62 10.62 -7.72
N MET A 330 -21.77 9.69 -7.27
CA MET A 330 -20.50 9.98 -6.59
C MET A 330 -20.65 10.88 -5.36
N GLU A 331 -21.81 10.86 -4.69
CA GLU A 331 -22.11 11.74 -3.54
C GLU A 331 -21.06 11.61 -2.43
N CYS A 332 -20.60 10.39 -2.11
CA CYS A 332 -19.56 10.14 -1.11
C CYS A 332 -18.27 10.93 -1.39
N MET A 333 -17.88 11.05 -2.67
CA MET A 333 -16.69 11.81 -3.07
C MET A 333 -17.00 13.30 -3.26
N LYS A 334 -18.19 13.66 -3.74
CA LYS A 334 -18.61 15.05 -3.93
C LYS A 334 -18.80 15.81 -2.61
N LEU A 335 -19.17 15.15 -1.55
CA LEU A 335 -19.32 15.78 -0.23
C LEU A 335 -17.96 16.06 0.45
N LEU A 336 -16.87 15.42 0.04
CA LEU A 336 -15.53 15.75 0.52
C LEU A 336 -15.12 17.12 -0.05
N SER A 337 -15.08 18.15 0.78
CA SER A 337 -14.75 19.50 0.35
C SER A 337 -13.25 19.75 0.29
N VAL A 338 -12.83 20.70 -0.54
CA VAL A 338 -11.43 21.15 -0.63
C VAL A 338 -10.98 21.76 0.70
N ASP A 339 -11.87 22.52 1.36
CA ASP A 339 -11.56 23.19 2.64
C ASP A 339 -11.25 22.19 3.75
N GLU A 340 -11.96 21.06 3.84
CA GLU A 340 -11.68 20.02 4.84
C GLU A 340 -10.31 19.38 4.61
N VAL A 341 -9.99 19.06 3.34
CA VAL A 341 -8.69 18.47 2.96
C VAL A 341 -7.57 19.47 3.24
N LEU A 342 -7.77 20.74 2.86
CA LEU A 342 -6.80 21.79 3.10
C LEU A 342 -6.58 22.05 4.60
N ALA A 343 -7.66 22.08 5.40
CA ALA A 343 -7.55 22.30 6.85
C ALA A 343 -6.68 21.22 7.52
N TRP A 344 -6.87 19.96 7.12
CA TRP A 344 -5.99 18.89 7.59
C TRP A 344 -4.54 19.10 7.13
N ALA A 345 -4.33 19.40 5.86
CA ALA A 345 -2.99 19.63 5.31
C ALA A 345 -2.25 20.76 6.03
N MET A 346 -2.92 21.90 6.26
CA MET A 346 -2.35 23.04 6.98
C MET A 346 -1.98 22.70 8.43
N LYS A 347 -2.78 21.86 9.10
CA LYS A 347 -2.50 21.40 10.48
C LYS A 347 -1.33 20.42 10.52
N SER A 348 -1.14 19.63 9.47
CA SER A 348 -0.14 18.56 9.40
C SER A 348 1.20 19.03 8.83
N LEU A 349 1.23 20.18 8.13
CA LEU A 349 2.47 20.75 7.65
C LEU A 349 3.33 21.26 8.81
N PRO A 350 4.68 21.07 8.76
CA PRO A 350 5.59 21.63 9.74
C PRO A 350 5.39 23.14 9.84
N SER A 351 5.22 23.66 11.06
CA SER A 351 5.19 25.11 11.26
C SER A 351 6.53 25.69 10.84
N ALA A 352 6.52 26.88 10.24
CA ALA A 352 7.73 27.57 9.75
C ALA A 352 8.81 27.82 10.86
N ARG A 353 8.51 27.48 12.12
CA ARG A 353 9.39 27.69 13.28
C ARG A 353 10.33 26.50 13.59
N ASN A 354 10.16 25.32 12.96
CA ASN A 354 10.90 24.11 13.35
C ASN A 354 11.86 23.60 12.26
N VAL A 355 12.25 24.42 11.29
CA VAL A 355 13.38 24.09 10.39
C VAL A 355 14.66 24.58 11.05
N THR A 356 15.13 23.84 12.07
CA THR A 356 16.53 23.98 12.50
C THR A 356 17.40 23.21 11.50
N LEU A 357 18.35 23.92 10.92
CA LEU A 357 19.36 23.44 9.96
C LEU A 357 20.22 22.31 10.54
#